data_5728ac02f21fea37eccd7b1be6f8ffce
#
_entry.id   5728ac02f21fea37eccd7b1be6f8ffce
#
_cell.length_a   1.000
_cell.length_b   1.000
_cell.length_c   1.000
_cell.angle_alpha   90.00
_cell.angle_beta   90.00
_cell.angle_gamma   90.00
#
_symmetry.space_group_name_H-M   'P 1'
#
loop_
_entity.id
_entity.type
_entity.pdbx_description
1 polymer ?
#
loop_
_entity_poly.entity_id
_entity_poly.type
_entity_poly.pdbx_seq_one_letter_code
_entity_poly.pdbx_strand_id
1 'polypeptide(L)'
;MVIHTGGAKRRGPRADVLTGNRDNGFPQFDSKDVPQFTQNFSVYVLPPDAVCLYSEDRKFFLRGELYCALADAIAAGRSFRQIVRDLEKKFPADKIHEALKRLLDRRYIVSKRRSSANPTAAAYWASLGLPPETAEKNLQRCRVRLQSVDVKGAKELAAALGKLGVRVVKGAADLTVTLANDYLDGKLGELNQQHLAKSTPWLLVQPSGIFPLVGPVFRPRESACWVCLAHRMQRNREVRTLLNWTGVRPVADSPLSRDTLGQNGIELAAVEIAKAIATDFRTELRDHIMSLDLLGATIAKHYLPRRPQCPACGSKKLRDPRRAPVPIELAAGAKLVMTSGGYRSIPSRATVARYRKHVSPLTGVVSRLERIEADLPLNTNWRAAHNFSAPAENVDQLRAGLSGGSFGKGSTAEQGEASALMEAIERYSGIYQGDEIRVRRRFTDFPAGDAILPNEVLLFSDAQYRLQAPPSNSDEMPTPDPFDRSVLIDWSPVWSLRDERFKYLPTSLLYFFYNDGSGRDHFHADSNGCAAGNTLEEAIVQGFLELVERDSYAIWWYNRVQRPAVDLGQFDDSYVRDLQSQLAETG
;
A
#
# COMPACT_ATOMS: atom_id res chain seq x y z
N MET A 1 12.62 -38.81 5.38
CA MET A 1 13.33 -37.58 5.76
C MET A 1 13.34 -36.68 4.52
N VAL A 2 12.72 -35.49 4.60
CA VAL A 2 12.72 -34.54 3.47
C VAL A 2 13.88 -33.59 3.68
N ILE A 3 14.88 -33.64 2.83
CA ILE A 3 16.02 -32.71 2.90
C ILE A 3 15.66 -31.47 2.06
N HIS A 4 15.43 -30.34 2.73
CA HIS A 4 15.39 -29.03 2.09
C HIS A 4 16.85 -28.55 1.95
N THR A 5 17.43 -28.62 0.75
CA THR A 5 18.67 -27.90 0.47
C THR A 5 18.33 -26.43 0.33
N GLY A 6 18.81 -25.61 1.27
CA GLY A 6 18.55 -24.18 1.32
C GLY A 6 19.09 -23.43 0.11
N GLY A 7 18.22 -23.10 -0.80
CA GLY A 7 18.35 -21.91 -1.62
C GLY A 7 17.79 -20.74 -0.82
N ALA A 8 18.42 -19.58 -0.92
CA ALA A 8 18.08 -18.38 -0.19
C ALA A 8 16.57 -18.19 -0.04
N LYS A 9 16.08 -18.04 1.18
CA LYS A 9 14.67 -17.76 1.50
C LYS A 9 14.25 -16.44 0.86
N ARG A 10 13.92 -16.44 -0.41
CA ARG A 10 12.99 -15.47 -0.98
C ARG A 10 11.61 -15.90 -0.51
N ARG A 11 11.18 -15.37 0.63
CA ARG A 11 9.78 -15.39 1.04
C ARG A 11 9.01 -14.51 0.05
N GLY A 12 8.64 -15.08 -1.10
CA GLY A 12 7.58 -14.51 -1.92
C GLY A 12 6.24 -14.83 -1.26
N PRO A 13 5.21 -14.00 -1.42
CA PRO A 13 3.89 -14.14 -0.82
C PRO A 13 3.07 -15.36 -1.31
N ARG A 14 3.72 -16.33 -1.96
CA ARG A 14 3.07 -17.47 -2.63
C ARG A 14 2.52 -18.56 -1.71
N ALA A 15 2.95 -18.63 -0.45
CA ALA A 15 2.49 -19.69 0.46
C ALA A 15 1.27 -19.28 1.31
N ASP A 16 1.09 -17.99 1.59
CA ASP A 16 0.09 -17.53 2.55
C ASP A 16 -1.27 -17.17 1.93
N VAL A 17 -1.34 -16.97 0.61
CA VAL A 17 -2.59 -16.55 -0.07
C VAL A 17 -3.61 -17.71 -0.20
N LEU A 18 -3.18 -18.96 -0.06
CA LEU A 18 -4.03 -20.14 -0.23
C LEU A 18 -4.28 -20.95 1.04
N THR A 19 -3.76 -20.54 2.21
CA THR A 19 -3.96 -21.27 3.48
C THR A 19 -5.20 -20.86 4.29
N GLY A 20 -6.04 -20.00 3.77
CA GLY A 20 -7.30 -19.60 4.38
C GLY A 20 -8.44 -20.54 4.04
N ASN A 21 -8.42 -21.78 4.49
CA ASN A 21 -9.55 -22.57 5.01
C ASN A 21 -9.05 -23.96 5.36
N ARG A 22 -8.96 -24.24 6.66
CA ARG A 22 -8.90 -25.61 7.17
C ARG A 22 -10.32 -26.16 7.20
N ASP A 23 -10.87 -26.46 6.04
CA ASP A 23 -12.00 -27.39 5.98
C ASP A 23 -11.43 -28.80 5.98
N ASN A 24 -11.73 -29.54 7.04
CA ASN A 24 -11.42 -30.94 7.28
C ASN A 24 -12.23 -31.87 6.34
N GLY A 25 -12.21 -31.63 5.05
CA GLY A 25 -12.75 -32.49 4.03
C GLY A 25 -11.64 -33.07 3.17
N PHE A 26 -10.99 -34.13 3.63
CA PHE A 26 -10.11 -34.92 2.77
C PHE A 26 -10.92 -35.42 1.57
N PRO A 27 -10.47 -35.21 0.31
CA PRO A 27 -11.06 -35.94 -0.80
C PRO A 27 -10.79 -37.42 -0.54
N GLN A 28 -11.84 -38.17 -0.25
CA GLN A 28 -11.77 -39.62 -0.21
C GLN A 28 -11.35 -40.10 -1.59
N PHE A 29 -10.21 -40.84 -1.65
CA PHE A 29 -9.80 -41.49 -2.89
C PHE A 29 -10.86 -42.52 -3.29
N ASP A 30 -11.33 -42.45 -4.52
CA ASP A 30 -11.89 -43.61 -5.14
C ASP A 30 -10.70 -44.54 -5.44
N SER A 31 -10.71 -45.75 -4.88
CA SER A 31 -9.69 -46.77 -5.11
C SER A 31 -9.47 -47.11 -6.59
N LYS A 32 -10.42 -46.74 -7.44
CA LYS A 32 -10.41 -46.89 -8.90
C LYS A 32 -9.71 -45.75 -9.61
N ASP A 33 -9.44 -44.61 -8.94
CA ASP A 33 -8.76 -43.49 -9.55
C ASP A 33 -7.30 -43.81 -9.87
N VAL A 34 -6.81 -43.21 -10.94
CA VAL A 34 -5.42 -43.35 -11.39
C VAL A 34 -4.64 -42.13 -10.93
N PRO A 35 -3.66 -42.25 -10.03
CA PRO A 35 -2.79 -41.15 -9.67
C PRO A 35 -1.87 -40.78 -10.84
N GLN A 36 -1.58 -39.49 -10.95
CA GLN A 36 -0.51 -38.99 -11.85
C GLN A 36 0.26 -37.88 -11.12
N PHE A 37 1.55 -37.73 -11.45
CA PHE A 37 2.32 -36.58 -10.94
C PHE A 37 1.74 -35.27 -11.46
N THR A 38 1.79 -34.22 -10.63
CA THR A 38 1.35 -32.90 -11.04
C THR A 38 2.23 -32.40 -12.19
N GLN A 39 1.61 -31.79 -13.18
CA GLN A 39 2.21 -31.51 -14.49
C GLN A 39 3.35 -30.47 -14.45
N ASN A 40 3.53 -29.77 -13.34
CA ASN A 40 4.66 -28.87 -13.14
C ASN A 40 5.97 -29.57 -12.73
N PHE A 41 5.96 -30.91 -12.50
CA PHE A 41 7.15 -31.65 -12.15
C PHE A 41 7.60 -32.61 -13.28
N SER A 42 8.87 -32.54 -13.62
CA SER A 42 9.59 -33.65 -14.19
C SER A 42 10.02 -34.61 -13.09
N VAL A 43 9.80 -35.90 -13.26
CA VAL A 43 10.03 -36.91 -12.23
C VAL A 43 11.19 -37.81 -12.66
N TYR A 44 12.16 -37.92 -11.79
CA TYR A 44 13.35 -38.75 -12.02
C TYR A 44 13.47 -39.77 -10.88
N VAL A 45 13.56 -41.05 -11.23
CA VAL A 45 13.91 -42.11 -10.28
C VAL A 45 15.43 -42.24 -10.27
N LEU A 46 16.02 -42.06 -9.13
CA LEU A 46 17.46 -42.10 -8.87
C LEU A 46 17.78 -43.32 -8.02
N PRO A 47 18.24 -44.44 -8.62
CA PRO A 47 18.59 -45.61 -7.84
C PRO A 47 19.68 -45.35 -6.81
N PRO A 48 19.72 -46.06 -5.68
CA PRO A 48 18.79 -47.16 -5.36
C PRO A 48 17.49 -46.72 -4.70
N ASP A 49 17.41 -45.51 -4.07
CA ASP A 49 16.37 -45.21 -3.09
C ASP A 49 15.82 -43.78 -3.15
N ALA A 50 15.96 -43.06 -4.26
CA ALA A 50 15.52 -41.68 -4.34
C ALA A 50 14.64 -41.38 -5.56
N VAL A 51 13.66 -40.51 -5.38
CA VAL A 51 12.88 -39.88 -6.47
C VAL A 51 13.05 -38.37 -6.38
N CYS A 52 13.45 -37.75 -7.51
CA CYS A 52 13.54 -36.30 -7.63
C CYS A 52 12.31 -35.79 -8.38
N LEU A 53 11.57 -34.87 -7.73
CA LEU A 53 10.52 -34.06 -8.36
C LEU A 53 11.13 -32.69 -8.66
N TYR A 54 11.28 -32.37 -9.92
CA TYR A 54 11.97 -31.17 -10.40
C TYR A 54 11.03 -30.29 -11.20
N SER A 55 10.98 -29.00 -10.84
CA SER A 55 10.37 -27.94 -11.65
C SER A 55 11.33 -26.75 -11.75
N GLU A 56 11.01 -25.75 -12.59
CA GLU A 56 11.84 -24.56 -12.77
C GLU A 56 12.04 -23.76 -11.46
N ASP A 57 11.06 -23.79 -10.55
CA ASP A 57 11.06 -23.00 -9.30
C ASP A 57 11.34 -23.82 -8.04
N ARG A 58 11.30 -25.17 -8.09
CA ARG A 58 11.49 -26.03 -6.90
C ARG A 58 11.95 -27.43 -7.25
N LYS A 59 12.58 -28.05 -6.24
CA LYS A 59 13.07 -29.43 -6.30
C LYS A 59 12.80 -30.12 -4.98
N PHE A 60 12.33 -31.36 -5.06
CA PHE A 60 12.08 -32.22 -3.90
C PHE A 60 12.71 -33.59 -4.11
N PHE A 61 13.28 -34.14 -3.05
CA PHE A 61 13.80 -35.50 -3.02
C PHE A 61 12.98 -36.32 -2.03
N LEU A 62 12.43 -37.41 -2.51
CA LEU A 62 11.72 -38.41 -1.74
C LEU A 62 12.67 -39.60 -1.58
N ARG A 63 13.04 -39.97 -0.35
CA ARG A 63 13.96 -41.07 -0.08
C ARG A 63 13.22 -42.29 0.40
N GLY A 64 13.65 -43.44 -0.10
CA GLY A 64 13.17 -44.78 0.22
C GLY A 64 12.73 -45.57 -1.01
N GLU A 65 13.05 -46.85 -1.07
CA GLU A 65 12.70 -47.79 -2.15
C GLU A 65 11.19 -47.79 -2.46
N LEU A 66 10.37 -47.58 -1.44
CA LEU A 66 8.91 -47.45 -1.61
C LEU A 66 8.54 -46.29 -2.53
N TYR A 67 9.21 -45.15 -2.43
CA TYR A 67 8.90 -44.00 -3.29
C TYR A 67 9.34 -44.27 -4.76
N CYS A 68 10.43 -45.00 -4.96
CA CYS A 68 10.83 -45.42 -6.30
C CYS A 68 9.79 -46.34 -6.91
N ALA A 69 9.37 -47.37 -6.17
CA ALA A 69 8.33 -48.31 -6.62
C ALA A 69 6.97 -47.60 -6.87
N LEU A 70 6.61 -46.62 -6.03
CA LEU A 70 5.43 -45.78 -6.24
C LEU A 70 5.56 -44.92 -7.50
N ALA A 71 6.73 -44.32 -7.75
CA ALA A 71 6.96 -43.50 -8.94
C ALA A 71 6.79 -44.32 -10.22
N ASP A 72 7.35 -45.50 -10.29
CA ASP A 72 7.22 -46.42 -11.44
C ASP A 72 5.77 -46.88 -11.65
N ALA A 73 5.06 -47.22 -10.56
CA ALA A 73 3.67 -47.65 -10.62
C ALA A 73 2.73 -46.54 -11.07
N ILE A 74 2.97 -45.28 -10.61
CA ILE A 74 2.23 -44.10 -11.04
C ILE A 74 2.51 -43.77 -12.49
N ALA A 75 3.77 -43.80 -12.92
CA ALA A 75 4.16 -43.58 -14.30
C ALA A 75 3.54 -44.64 -15.26
N ALA A 76 3.41 -45.88 -14.79
CA ALA A 76 2.73 -46.97 -15.53
C ALA A 76 1.20 -46.79 -15.60
N GLY A 77 0.65 -45.75 -14.98
CA GLY A 77 -0.80 -45.45 -15.04
C GLY A 77 -1.70 -46.42 -14.26
N ARG A 78 -1.17 -47.05 -13.21
CA ARG A 78 -1.94 -47.98 -12.37
C ARG A 78 -2.88 -47.21 -11.44
N SER A 79 -4.09 -47.78 -11.19
CA SER A 79 -5.02 -47.23 -10.20
C SER A 79 -4.48 -47.37 -8.77
N PHE A 80 -4.98 -46.55 -7.83
CA PHE A 80 -4.61 -46.68 -6.43
C PHE A 80 -4.74 -48.09 -5.90
N ARG A 81 -5.84 -48.77 -6.26
CA ARG A 81 -6.07 -50.18 -5.90
C ARG A 81 -5.03 -51.12 -6.46
N GLN A 82 -4.62 -50.92 -7.71
CA GLN A 82 -3.60 -51.74 -8.34
C GLN A 82 -2.23 -51.51 -7.73
N ILE A 83 -1.87 -50.23 -7.45
CA ILE A 83 -0.61 -49.86 -6.79
C ILE A 83 -0.49 -50.55 -5.44
N VAL A 84 -1.51 -50.44 -4.58
CA VAL A 84 -1.51 -51.07 -3.27
C VAL A 84 -1.31 -52.57 -3.40
N ARG A 85 -2.16 -53.25 -4.19
CA ARG A 85 -2.11 -54.72 -4.40
C ARG A 85 -0.74 -55.21 -4.92
N ASP A 86 -0.13 -54.47 -5.84
CA ASP A 86 1.13 -54.89 -6.45
C ASP A 86 2.32 -54.65 -5.52
N LEU A 87 2.28 -53.61 -4.72
CA LEU A 87 3.36 -53.23 -3.81
C LEU A 87 3.27 -53.92 -2.44
N GLU A 88 2.10 -54.41 -2.01
CA GLU A 88 1.92 -55.18 -0.77
C GLU A 88 2.79 -56.44 -0.71
N LYS A 89 3.28 -56.92 -1.86
CA LYS A 89 4.23 -58.03 -1.97
C LYS A 89 5.63 -57.70 -1.43
N LYS A 90 5.96 -56.42 -1.32
CA LYS A 90 7.29 -55.93 -0.91
C LYS A 90 7.26 -54.97 0.28
N PHE A 91 6.15 -54.29 0.50
CA PHE A 91 6.04 -53.24 1.54
C PHE A 91 4.74 -53.40 2.34
N PRO A 92 4.72 -53.05 3.64
CA PRO A 92 3.50 -53.05 4.44
C PRO A 92 2.43 -52.12 3.89
N ALA A 93 1.19 -52.56 3.86
CA ALA A 93 0.04 -51.84 3.28
C ALA A 93 -0.17 -50.46 3.92
N ASP A 94 0.02 -50.35 5.24
CA ASP A 94 -0.08 -49.10 5.99
C ASP A 94 0.95 -48.07 5.51
N LYS A 95 2.18 -48.51 5.22
CA LYS A 95 3.25 -47.64 4.69
C LYS A 95 2.96 -47.17 3.28
N ILE A 96 2.37 -48.01 2.43
CA ILE A 96 1.96 -47.64 1.07
C ILE A 96 0.88 -46.57 1.13
N HIS A 97 -0.15 -46.76 1.98
CA HIS A 97 -1.22 -45.79 2.16
C HIS A 97 -0.71 -44.46 2.74
N GLU A 98 0.15 -44.50 3.75
CA GLU A 98 0.77 -43.30 4.33
C GLU A 98 1.57 -42.52 3.27
N ALA A 99 2.38 -43.21 2.46
CA ALA A 99 3.17 -42.58 1.42
C ALA A 99 2.32 -41.95 0.33
N LEU A 100 1.30 -42.65 -0.18
CA LEU A 100 0.34 -42.12 -1.15
C LEU A 100 -0.41 -40.92 -0.60
N LYS A 101 -0.89 -40.99 0.64
CA LYS A 101 -1.53 -39.87 1.33
C LYS A 101 -0.60 -38.66 1.41
N ARG A 102 0.65 -38.86 1.81
CA ARG A 102 1.66 -37.79 1.87
C ARG A 102 1.93 -37.14 0.53
N LEU A 103 2.00 -37.93 -0.55
CA LEU A 103 2.18 -37.39 -1.92
C LEU A 103 1.00 -36.52 -2.36
N LEU A 104 -0.21 -36.89 -1.95
CA LEU A 104 -1.45 -36.16 -2.26
C LEU A 104 -1.61 -34.90 -1.41
N ASP A 105 -1.41 -35.00 -0.11
CA ASP A 105 -1.48 -33.85 0.81
C ASP A 105 -0.51 -32.74 0.41
N ARG A 106 0.67 -33.15 -0.13
CA ARG A 106 1.66 -32.22 -0.69
C ARG A 106 1.41 -31.83 -2.13
N ARG A 107 0.35 -32.37 -2.76
CA ARG A 107 -0.01 -32.14 -4.16
C ARG A 107 1.11 -32.51 -5.14
N TYR A 108 1.90 -33.52 -4.83
CA TYR A 108 2.89 -34.07 -5.75
C TYR A 108 2.25 -34.99 -6.79
N ILE A 109 1.11 -35.58 -6.42
CA ILE A 109 0.24 -36.36 -7.30
C ILE A 109 -1.19 -35.87 -7.24
N VAL A 110 -1.94 -36.10 -8.31
CA VAL A 110 -3.37 -35.80 -8.44
C VAL A 110 -4.06 -36.97 -9.15
N SER A 111 -5.41 -37.06 -9.07
CA SER A 111 -6.15 -38.06 -9.84
C SER A 111 -6.21 -37.69 -11.32
N LYS A 112 -5.95 -38.66 -12.21
CA LYS A 112 -6.01 -38.50 -13.66
C LYS A 112 -7.38 -38.08 -14.19
N ARG A 113 -8.47 -38.42 -13.50
CA ARG A 113 -9.83 -37.97 -13.86
C ARG A 113 -10.00 -36.45 -13.85
N ARG A 114 -9.07 -35.74 -13.19
CA ARG A 114 -9.05 -34.27 -13.05
C ARG A 114 -7.94 -33.64 -13.88
N SER A 115 -7.42 -34.33 -14.89
CA SER A 115 -6.34 -33.79 -15.72
C SER A 115 -6.90 -32.79 -16.73
N SER A 116 -6.20 -31.65 -16.86
CA SER A 116 -6.50 -30.60 -17.83
C SER A 116 -6.27 -31.06 -19.27
N ALA A 117 -7.07 -30.57 -20.20
CA ALA A 117 -6.87 -30.79 -21.63
C ALA A 117 -5.63 -30.07 -22.18
N ASN A 118 -5.15 -29.03 -21.50
CA ASN A 118 -3.92 -28.29 -21.84
C ASN A 118 -2.82 -28.51 -20.79
N PRO A 119 -1.84 -29.41 -21.05
CA PRO A 119 -0.79 -29.73 -20.07
C PRO A 119 0.06 -28.54 -19.65
N THR A 120 0.38 -27.64 -20.57
CA THR A 120 1.19 -26.43 -20.28
C THR A 120 0.46 -25.48 -19.35
N ALA A 121 -0.82 -25.22 -19.63
CA ALA A 121 -1.64 -24.38 -18.75
C ALA A 121 -1.82 -25.04 -17.38
N ALA A 122 -2.04 -26.35 -17.34
CA ALA A 122 -2.15 -27.08 -16.09
C ALA A 122 -0.86 -27.03 -15.26
N ALA A 123 0.31 -27.18 -15.89
CA ALA A 123 1.60 -27.04 -15.23
C ALA A 123 1.78 -25.63 -14.64
N TYR A 124 1.38 -24.60 -15.39
CA TYR A 124 1.43 -23.21 -14.92
C TYR A 124 0.53 -22.98 -13.69
N TRP A 125 -0.72 -23.45 -13.72
CA TRP A 125 -1.64 -23.33 -12.58
C TRP A 125 -1.15 -24.12 -11.37
N ALA A 126 -0.62 -25.33 -11.59
CA ALA A 126 -0.02 -26.15 -10.52
C ALA A 126 1.19 -25.46 -9.87
N SER A 127 2.03 -24.77 -10.64
CA SER A 127 3.16 -23.98 -10.12
C SER A 127 2.71 -22.85 -9.19
N LEU A 128 1.52 -22.29 -9.44
CA LEU A 128 0.88 -21.31 -8.55
C LEU A 128 0.20 -21.96 -7.33
N GLY A 129 0.21 -23.29 -7.21
CA GLY A 129 -0.47 -24.04 -6.15
C GLY A 129 -1.98 -24.15 -6.34
N LEU A 130 -2.48 -23.88 -7.54
CA LEU A 130 -3.90 -23.92 -7.88
C LEU A 130 -4.21 -25.24 -8.63
N PRO A 131 -5.25 -26.00 -8.24
CA PRO A 131 -5.70 -27.15 -9.01
C PRO A 131 -6.08 -26.73 -10.44
N PRO A 132 -5.50 -27.34 -11.49
CA PRO A 132 -5.75 -26.94 -12.87
C PRO A 132 -7.24 -26.92 -13.26
N GLU A 133 -8.01 -27.91 -12.84
CA GLU A 133 -9.46 -27.98 -13.09
C GLU A 133 -10.23 -26.83 -12.44
N THR A 134 -9.78 -26.33 -11.28
CA THR A 134 -10.38 -25.16 -10.63
C THR A 134 -10.08 -23.91 -11.43
N ALA A 135 -8.83 -23.76 -11.88
CA ALA A 135 -8.42 -22.65 -12.72
C ALA A 135 -9.23 -22.59 -14.02
N GLU A 136 -9.30 -23.73 -14.75
CA GLU A 136 -10.05 -23.84 -16.00
C GLU A 136 -11.53 -23.55 -15.82
N LYS A 137 -12.15 -24.11 -14.77
CA LYS A 137 -13.55 -23.83 -14.43
C LYS A 137 -13.79 -22.34 -14.21
N ASN A 138 -12.90 -21.66 -13.48
CA ASN A 138 -13.03 -20.24 -13.22
C ASN A 138 -12.85 -19.41 -14.49
N LEU A 139 -11.87 -19.74 -15.33
CA LEU A 139 -11.61 -19.08 -16.60
C LEU A 139 -12.80 -19.19 -17.58
N GLN A 140 -13.41 -20.38 -17.68
CA GLN A 140 -14.56 -20.63 -18.55
C GLN A 140 -15.84 -19.98 -18.03
N ARG A 141 -16.02 -19.92 -16.71
CA ARG A 141 -17.20 -19.31 -16.06
C ARG A 141 -17.21 -17.80 -16.20
N CYS A 142 -16.06 -17.15 -16.06
CA CYS A 142 -15.94 -15.68 -16.08
C CYS A 142 -15.97 -15.15 -17.51
N ARG A 143 -17.03 -14.44 -17.86
CA ARG A 143 -17.16 -13.75 -19.15
C ARG A 143 -16.48 -12.39 -19.07
N VAL A 144 -15.49 -12.15 -19.91
CA VAL A 144 -14.70 -10.91 -19.93
C VAL A 144 -15.10 -10.07 -21.14
N ARG A 145 -15.46 -8.80 -20.90
CA ARG A 145 -15.66 -7.80 -21.95
C ARG A 145 -14.48 -6.83 -21.98
N LEU A 146 -13.98 -6.55 -23.18
CA LEU A 146 -12.94 -5.53 -23.38
C LEU A 146 -13.57 -4.24 -23.90
N GLN A 147 -13.08 -3.11 -23.41
CA GLN A 147 -13.38 -1.77 -23.94
C GLN A 147 -12.14 -0.91 -23.90
N SER A 148 -12.08 0.14 -24.71
CA SER A 148 -10.95 1.06 -24.82
C SER A 148 -11.38 2.50 -24.63
N VAL A 149 -10.52 3.28 -23.97
CA VAL A 149 -10.59 4.73 -23.82
C VAL A 149 -9.33 5.31 -24.44
N ASP A 150 -9.47 5.83 -25.66
CA ASP A 150 -8.43 6.53 -26.43
C ASP A 150 -7.09 5.77 -26.60
N VAL A 151 -7.15 4.43 -26.64
CA VAL A 151 -5.97 3.58 -26.83
C VAL A 151 -6.28 2.35 -27.67
N LYS A 152 -5.27 1.89 -28.42
CA LYS A 152 -5.29 0.62 -29.19
C LYS A 152 -4.91 -0.55 -28.29
N GLY A 153 -5.05 -1.80 -28.78
CA GLY A 153 -4.56 -3.01 -28.12
C GLY A 153 -5.65 -3.99 -27.66
N ALA A 154 -6.94 -3.64 -27.78
CA ALA A 154 -8.03 -4.52 -27.33
C ALA A 154 -8.13 -5.83 -28.13
N LYS A 155 -7.81 -5.83 -29.41
CA LYS A 155 -7.81 -7.05 -30.26
C LYS A 155 -6.67 -7.98 -29.87
N GLU A 156 -5.49 -7.42 -29.67
CA GLU A 156 -4.27 -8.10 -29.24
C GLU A 156 -4.47 -8.73 -27.86
N LEU A 157 -5.04 -7.95 -26.91
CA LEU A 157 -5.37 -8.46 -25.57
C LEU A 157 -6.41 -9.58 -25.63
N ALA A 158 -7.43 -9.45 -26.49
CA ALA A 158 -8.43 -10.52 -26.67
C ALA A 158 -7.79 -11.82 -27.17
N ALA A 159 -6.87 -11.72 -28.13
CA ALA A 159 -6.14 -12.87 -28.67
C ALA A 159 -5.25 -13.51 -27.59
N ALA A 160 -4.50 -12.69 -26.82
CA ALA A 160 -3.64 -13.18 -25.73
C ALA A 160 -4.46 -13.85 -24.62
N LEU A 161 -5.57 -13.27 -24.20
CA LEU A 161 -6.49 -13.85 -23.21
C LEU A 161 -7.11 -15.17 -23.70
N GLY A 162 -7.47 -15.24 -24.99
CA GLY A 162 -8.00 -16.46 -25.61
C GLY A 162 -7.01 -17.64 -25.58
N LYS A 163 -5.70 -17.37 -25.82
CA LYS A 163 -4.63 -18.39 -25.69
C LYS A 163 -4.53 -18.94 -24.25
N LEU A 164 -4.88 -18.15 -23.26
CA LEU A 164 -4.88 -18.54 -21.84
C LEU A 164 -6.20 -19.16 -21.37
N GLY A 165 -7.16 -19.36 -22.28
CA GLY A 165 -8.45 -19.99 -22.00
C GLY A 165 -9.49 -19.05 -21.37
N VAL A 166 -9.27 -17.74 -21.40
CA VAL A 166 -10.23 -16.73 -20.89
C VAL A 166 -11.35 -16.53 -21.91
N ARG A 167 -12.59 -16.57 -21.45
CA ARG A 167 -13.79 -16.36 -22.27
C ARG A 167 -14.06 -14.88 -22.53
N VAL A 168 -13.64 -14.37 -23.69
CA VAL A 168 -13.91 -12.99 -24.11
C VAL A 168 -15.25 -12.90 -24.82
N VAL A 169 -16.09 -11.92 -24.45
CA VAL A 169 -17.46 -11.73 -24.99
C VAL A 169 -17.71 -10.27 -25.38
N LYS A 170 -18.64 -10.05 -26.31
CA LYS A 170 -19.08 -8.70 -26.73
C LYS A 170 -20.25 -8.14 -25.90
N GLY A 171 -21.04 -9.02 -25.28
CA GLY A 171 -22.27 -8.68 -24.55
C GLY A 171 -22.09 -8.56 -23.04
N ALA A 172 -23.08 -9.08 -22.29
CA ALA A 172 -23.07 -9.10 -20.84
C ALA A 172 -21.85 -9.88 -20.30
N ALA A 173 -21.13 -9.27 -19.36
CA ALA A 173 -19.89 -9.78 -18.83
C ALA A 173 -19.86 -9.75 -17.29
N ASP A 174 -19.08 -10.66 -16.72
CA ASP A 174 -18.85 -10.73 -15.28
C ASP A 174 -17.68 -9.86 -14.84
N LEU A 175 -16.75 -9.57 -15.78
CA LEU A 175 -15.64 -8.65 -15.61
C LEU A 175 -15.52 -7.76 -16.87
N THR A 176 -15.40 -6.45 -16.70
CA THR A 176 -15.01 -5.55 -17.79
C THR A 176 -13.54 -5.17 -17.63
N VAL A 177 -12.72 -5.39 -18.66
CA VAL A 177 -11.35 -4.90 -18.73
C VAL A 177 -11.35 -3.65 -19.61
N THR A 178 -10.95 -2.54 -19.02
CA THR A 178 -10.87 -1.23 -19.69
C THR A 178 -9.42 -0.89 -19.98
N LEU A 179 -9.10 -0.76 -21.26
CA LEU A 179 -7.82 -0.22 -21.70
C LEU A 179 -7.93 1.30 -21.73
N ALA A 180 -6.95 2.00 -21.13
CA ALA A 180 -6.90 3.46 -21.16
C ALA A 180 -5.49 3.93 -21.45
N ASN A 181 -5.37 5.07 -22.12
CA ASN A 181 -4.07 5.70 -22.37
C ASN A 181 -3.52 6.40 -21.12
N ASP A 182 -4.41 6.84 -20.23
CA ASP A 182 -4.06 7.50 -18.97
C ASP A 182 -5.02 7.05 -17.86
N TYR A 183 -4.48 6.63 -16.72
CA TYR A 183 -5.27 6.26 -15.55
C TYR A 183 -5.98 7.46 -14.89
N LEU A 184 -5.61 8.68 -15.25
CA LEU A 184 -6.25 9.92 -14.78
C LEU A 184 -7.23 10.51 -15.80
N ASP A 185 -7.56 9.79 -16.90
CA ASP A 185 -8.56 10.24 -17.85
C ASP A 185 -9.94 10.42 -17.20
N GLY A 186 -10.56 11.59 -17.39
CA GLY A 186 -11.85 11.92 -16.78
C GLY A 186 -13.00 10.98 -17.17
N LYS A 187 -12.96 10.39 -18.37
CA LYS A 187 -13.95 9.39 -18.85
C LYS A 187 -13.99 8.15 -17.94
N LEU A 188 -12.89 7.83 -17.25
CA LEU A 188 -12.85 6.74 -16.28
C LEU A 188 -13.70 7.02 -15.03
N GLY A 189 -13.93 8.29 -14.71
CA GLY A 189 -14.84 8.70 -13.64
C GLY A 189 -16.29 8.29 -13.92
N GLU A 190 -16.77 8.49 -15.14
CA GLU A 190 -18.12 8.09 -15.58
C GLU A 190 -18.26 6.56 -15.59
N LEU A 191 -17.25 5.85 -16.12
CA LEU A 191 -17.21 4.39 -16.09
C LEU A 191 -17.26 3.86 -14.66
N ASN A 192 -16.48 4.46 -13.76
CA ASN A 192 -16.49 4.10 -12.34
C ASN A 192 -17.88 4.26 -11.71
N GLN A 193 -18.60 5.35 -12.01
CA GLN A 193 -19.98 5.56 -11.52
C GLN A 193 -20.93 4.48 -12.05
N GLN A 194 -20.84 4.14 -13.34
CA GLN A 194 -21.65 3.08 -13.94
C GLN A 194 -21.39 1.71 -13.28
N HIS A 195 -20.12 1.36 -13.05
CA HIS A 195 -19.74 0.10 -12.40
C HIS A 195 -20.15 0.05 -10.93
N LEU A 196 -20.04 1.17 -10.20
CA LEU A 196 -20.52 1.27 -8.82
C LEU A 196 -22.04 1.09 -8.73
N ALA A 197 -22.81 1.75 -9.62
CA ALA A 197 -24.26 1.65 -9.66
C ALA A 197 -24.74 0.22 -9.97
N LYS A 198 -24.10 -0.45 -10.93
CA LYS A 198 -24.43 -1.82 -11.35
C LYS A 198 -23.81 -2.90 -10.47
N SER A 199 -22.96 -2.53 -9.50
CA SER A 199 -22.17 -3.46 -8.69
C SER A 199 -21.36 -4.47 -9.52
N THR A 200 -20.81 -4.04 -10.67
CA THR A 200 -20.07 -4.91 -11.60
C THR A 200 -18.55 -4.69 -11.46
N PRO A 201 -17.75 -5.76 -11.33
CA PRO A 201 -16.29 -5.64 -11.29
C PRO A 201 -15.72 -5.13 -12.62
N TRP A 202 -14.64 -4.37 -12.52
CA TRP A 202 -13.86 -3.98 -13.69
C TRP A 202 -12.37 -3.85 -13.36
N LEU A 203 -11.53 -3.92 -14.38
CA LEU A 203 -10.09 -3.88 -14.28
C LEU A 203 -9.54 -2.87 -15.26
N LEU A 204 -8.54 -2.09 -14.86
CA LEU A 204 -7.92 -1.08 -15.67
C LEU A 204 -6.56 -1.56 -16.19
N VAL A 205 -6.25 -1.25 -17.46
CA VAL A 205 -4.97 -1.56 -18.11
C VAL A 205 -4.52 -0.34 -18.90
N GLN A 206 -3.26 0.06 -18.72
CA GLN A 206 -2.57 1.00 -19.62
C GLN A 206 -1.49 0.23 -20.37
N PRO A 207 -1.74 -0.18 -21.61
CA PRO A 207 -0.80 -0.99 -22.37
C PRO A 207 0.32 -0.18 -23.05
N SER A 208 0.14 1.14 -23.16
CA SER A 208 1.03 2.04 -23.87
C SER A 208 2.22 2.51 -23.05
N GLY A 209 3.24 3.00 -23.73
CA GLY A 209 4.42 3.61 -23.15
C GLY A 209 5.45 2.60 -22.68
N ILE A 210 6.49 3.10 -22.02
CA ILE A 210 7.61 2.32 -21.47
C ILE A 210 7.34 1.85 -20.03
N PHE A 211 6.22 2.27 -19.45
CA PHE A 211 5.75 1.85 -18.12
C PHE A 211 4.28 1.39 -18.19
N PRO A 212 3.99 0.27 -18.88
CA PRO A 212 2.64 -0.29 -18.90
C PRO A 212 2.13 -0.59 -17.48
N LEU A 213 0.82 -0.41 -17.27
CA LEU A 213 0.16 -0.64 -15.98
C LEU A 213 -0.95 -1.67 -16.13
N VAL A 214 -1.07 -2.54 -15.12
CA VAL A 214 -2.14 -3.54 -15.03
C VAL A 214 -2.79 -3.49 -13.65
N GLY A 215 -4.13 -3.44 -13.62
CA GLY A 215 -4.89 -3.36 -12.38
C GLY A 215 -5.11 -1.93 -11.88
N PRO A 216 -5.75 -1.80 -10.73
CA PRO A 216 -6.29 -2.88 -9.92
C PRO A 216 -7.59 -3.46 -10.49
N VAL A 217 -8.09 -4.52 -9.87
CA VAL A 217 -9.46 -4.96 -10.06
C VAL A 217 -10.34 -4.16 -9.10
N PHE A 218 -11.19 -3.31 -9.65
CA PHE A 218 -12.18 -2.56 -8.88
C PHE A 218 -13.40 -3.45 -8.63
N ARG A 219 -13.62 -3.83 -7.39
CA ARG A 219 -14.80 -4.59 -6.94
C ARG A 219 -15.67 -3.69 -6.09
N PRO A 220 -16.84 -3.26 -6.59
CA PRO A 220 -17.73 -2.38 -5.85
C PRO A 220 -18.02 -2.91 -4.43
N ARG A 221 -17.93 -2.04 -3.43
CA ARG A 221 -18.09 -2.31 -2.00
C ARG A 221 -16.95 -3.10 -1.32
N GLU A 222 -16.11 -3.83 -2.06
CA GLU A 222 -15.04 -4.67 -1.49
C GLU A 222 -13.65 -4.01 -1.57
N SER A 223 -13.32 -3.38 -2.71
CA SER A 223 -12.01 -2.77 -2.93
C SER A 223 -12.09 -1.24 -3.08
N ALA A 224 -10.94 -0.59 -3.28
CA ALA A 224 -10.89 0.79 -3.73
C ALA A 224 -11.66 0.97 -5.04
N CYS A 225 -12.15 2.18 -5.32
CA CYS A 225 -12.71 2.54 -6.62
C CYS A 225 -11.73 3.46 -7.38
N TRP A 226 -12.05 3.79 -8.63
CA TRP A 226 -11.21 4.68 -9.45
C TRP A 226 -11.02 6.08 -8.79
N VAL A 227 -12.02 6.62 -8.10
CA VAL A 227 -11.86 7.91 -7.39
C VAL A 227 -10.83 7.81 -6.26
N CYS A 228 -10.72 6.64 -5.59
CA CYS A 228 -9.64 6.41 -4.62
C CYS A 228 -8.27 6.40 -5.32
N LEU A 229 -8.18 5.79 -6.50
CA LEU A 229 -6.98 5.74 -7.32
C LEU A 229 -6.58 7.14 -7.80
N ALA A 230 -7.49 7.86 -8.44
CA ALA A 230 -7.25 9.20 -8.96
C ALA A 230 -6.74 10.16 -7.88
N HIS A 231 -7.37 10.14 -6.69
CA HIS A 231 -6.92 10.95 -5.55
C HIS A 231 -5.47 10.68 -5.13
N ARG A 232 -5.00 9.41 -5.22
CA ARG A 232 -3.61 9.07 -4.92
C ARG A 232 -2.67 9.43 -6.05
N MET A 233 -3.03 9.10 -7.27
CA MET A 233 -2.17 9.31 -8.44
C MET A 233 -2.00 10.78 -8.80
N GLN A 234 -3.01 11.62 -8.62
CA GLN A 234 -2.93 13.05 -8.91
C GLN A 234 -1.79 13.73 -8.15
N ARG A 235 -1.55 13.34 -6.90
CA ARG A 235 -0.47 13.88 -6.06
C ARG A 235 0.92 13.34 -6.42
N ASN A 236 0.99 12.18 -7.01
CA ASN A 236 2.25 11.54 -7.45
C ASN A 236 2.53 11.75 -8.94
N ARG A 237 1.60 12.37 -9.67
CA ARG A 237 1.73 12.76 -11.08
C ARG A 237 1.29 14.21 -11.25
N GLU A 238 1.90 15.08 -10.49
CA GLU A 238 1.56 16.49 -10.35
C GLU A 238 1.65 17.25 -11.66
N VAL A 239 2.67 17.01 -12.47
CA VAL A 239 2.80 17.61 -13.82
C VAL A 239 1.64 17.19 -14.71
N ARG A 240 1.30 15.89 -14.73
CA ARG A 240 0.18 15.38 -15.52
C ARG A 240 -1.15 15.95 -15.03
N THR A 241 -1.29 16.11 -13.72
CA THR A 241 -2.47 16.71 -13.10
C THR A 241 -2.63 18.17 -13.53
N LEU A 242 -1.55 18.95 -13.51
CA LEU A 242 -1.55 20.33 -14.00
C LEU A 242 -1.94 20.40 -15.48
N LEU A 243 -1.33 19.56 -16.34
CA LEU A 243 -1.64 19.52 -17.78
C LEU A 243 -3.11 19.14 -18.05
N ASN A 244 -3.66 18.20 -17.30
CA ASN A 244 -5.08 17.82 -17.42
C ASN A 244 -6.01 18.94 -16.93
N TRP A 245 -5.62 19.64 -15.86
CA TRP A 245 -6.39 20.78 -15.32
C TRP A 245 -6.43 21.96 -16.26
N THR A 246 -5.28 22.35 -16.82
CA THR A 246 -5.16 23.49 -17.73
C THR A 246 -5.75 23.22 -19.11
N GLY A 247 -5.97 21.95 -19.47
CA GLY A 247 -6.45 21.56 -20.78
C GLY A 247 -5.49 21.86 -21.94
N VAL A 248 -4.23 22.20 -21.64
CA VAL A 248 -3.20 22.50 -22.64
C VAL A 248 -2.90 21.24 -23.46
N ARG A 249 -2.91 21.41 -24.78
CA ARG A 249 -2.54 20.36 -25.71
C ARG A 249 -1.06 20.39 -26.01
N PRO A 250 -0.41 19.22 -26.16
CA PRO A 250 0.99 19.18 -26.53
C PRO A 250 1.20 19.76 -27.95
N VAL A 251 2.24 20.55 -28.12
CA VAL A 251 2.69 21.04 -29.43
C VAL A 251 3.24 19.88 -30.28
N ALA A 252 3.86 18.89 -29.61
CA ALA A 252 4.33 17.64 -30.20
C ALA A 252 4.02 16.49 -29.25
N ASP A 253 3.36 15.45 -29.73
CA ASP A 253 3.05 14.25 -28.97
C ASP A 253 4.20 13.24 -29.04
N SER A 254 4.51 12.58 -27.92
CA SER A 254 5.37 11.42 -27.94
C SER A 254 4.63 10.23 -28.56
N PRO A 255 5.22 9.50 -29.54
CA PRO A 255 4.62 8.27 -30.05
C PRO A 255 4.36 7.23 -28.95
N LEU A 256 5.20 7.20 -27.90
CA LEU A 256 5.06 6.30 -26.77
C LEU A 256 3.79 6.51 -25.94
N SER A 257 3.17 7.69 -26.02
CA SER A 257 1.93 7.99 -25.30
C SER A 257 0.68 7.37 -25.92
N ARG A 258 0.76 6.94 -27.18
CA ARG A 258 -0.39 6.42 -27.95
C ARG A 258 -0.24 5.00 -28.43
N ASP A 259 1.00 4.55 -28.61
CA ASP A 259 1.29 3.22 -29.13
C ASP A 259 1.90 2.32 -28.05
N THR A 260 1.62 1.04 -28.15
CA THR A 260 2.26 0.03 -27.30
C THR A 260 3.68 -0.24 -27.80
N LEU A 261 4.64 -0.25 -26.92
CA LEU A 261 6.01 -0.65 -27.22
C LEU A 261 6.10 -2.18 -27.28
N GLY A 262 5.92 -2.74 -28.46
CA GLY A 262 5.78 -4.18 -28.65
C GLY A 262 4.51 -4.72 -27.97
N GLN A 263 4.50 -6.02 -27.68
CA GLN A 263 3.37 -6.70 -27.04
C GLN A 263 3.56 -6.94 -25.54
N ASN A 264 4.67 -6.50 -24.95
CA ASN A 264 5.04 -6.85 -23.57
C ASN A 264 3.98 -6.44 -22.54
N GLY A 265 3.43 -5.22 -22.65
CA GLY A 265 2.37 -4.75 -21.75
C GLY A 265 1.06 -5.53 -21.91
N ILE A 266 0.73 -5.92 -23.14
CA ILE A 266 -0.46 -6.74 -23.46
C ILE A 266 -0.32 -8.16 -22.92
N GLU A 267 0.84 -8.79 -23.12
CA GLU A 267 1.08 -10.16 -22.64
C GLU A 267 1.14 -10.22 -21.12
N LEU A 268 1.79 -9.24 -20.46
CA LEU A 268 1.73 -9.11 -19.00
C LEU A 268 0.29 -8.96 -18.50
N ALA A 269 -0.48 -8.08 -19.13
CA ALA A 269 -1.87 -7.86 -18.77
C ALA A 269 -2.70 -9.14 -18.93
N ALA A 270 -2.51 -9.89 -20.03
CA ALA A 270 -3.23 -11.13 -20.27
C ALA A 270 -2.93 -12.18 -19.19
N VAL A 271 -1.66 -12.37 -18.85
CA VAL A 271 -1.25 -13.33 -17.80
C VAL A 271 -1.82 -12.94 -16.43
N GLU A 272 -1.71 -11.68 -16.05
CA GLU A 272 -2.19 -11.21 -14.73
C GLU A 272 -3.73 -11.23 -14.63
N ILE A 273 -4.45 -10.91 -15.71
CA ILE A 273 -5.91 -11.03 -15.78
C ILE A 273 -6.33 -12.51 -15.67
N ALA A 274 -5.68 -13.40 -16.40
CA ALA A 274 -5.96 -14.83 -16.34
C ALA A 274 -5.70 -15.40 -14.93
N LYS A 275 -4.60 -15.01 -14.29
CA LYS A 275 -4.31 -15.34 -12.88
C LYS A 275 -5.40 -14.85 -11.93
N ALA A 276 -5.83 -13.59 -12.09
CA ALA A 276 -6.88 -13.02 -11.26
C ALA A 276 -8.18 -13.81 -11.38
N ILE A 277 -8.59 -14.15 -12.60
CA ILE A 277 -9.80 -14.95 -12.84
C ILE A 277 -9.65 -16.37 -12.31
N ALA A 278 -8.53 -17.05 -12.62
CA ALA A 278 -8.27 -18.44 -12.22
C ALA A 278 -8.31 -18.61 -10.70
N THR A 279 -7.84 -17.61 -9.95
CA THR A 279 -7.80 -17.60 -8.48
C THR A 279 -9.04 -16.99 -7.83
N ASP A 280 -10.09 -16.70 -8.59
CA ASP A 280 -11.28 -15.98 -8.11
C ASP A 280 -10.91 -14.63 -7.45
N PHE A 281 -10.07 -13.88 -8.13
CA PHE A 281 -9.55 -12.56 -7.73
C PHE A 281 -8.74 -12.54 -6.41
N ARG A 282 -8.17 -13.67 -6.01
CA ARG A 282 -7.27 -13.78 -4.86
C ARG A 282 -5.81 -13.56 -5.27
N THR A 283 -5.55 -12.49 -6.03
CA THR A 283 -4.21 -12.06 -6.46
C THR A 283 -3.92 -10.65 -5.97
N GLU A 284 -2.70 -10.22 -6.22
CA GLU A 284 -2.23 -8.86 -5.94
C GLU A 284 -3.06 -7.78 -6.64
N LEU A 285 -3.63 -8.08 -7.82
CA LEU A 285 -4.49 -7.13 -8.54
C LEU A 285 -5.77 -6.72 -7.78
N ARG A 286 -6.09 -7.42 -6.68
CA ARG A 286 -7.23 -7.05 -5.82
C ARG A 286 -7.08 -5.65 -5.23
N ASP A 287 -5.86 -5.27 -4.84
CA ASP A 287 -5.54 -4.03 -4.15
C ASP A 287 -4.20 -3.40 -4.58
N HIS A 288 -3.60 -3.88 -5.70
CA HIS A 288 -2.39 -3.33 -6.27
C HIS A 288 -2.53 -3.05 -7.76
N ILE A 289 -1.79 -2.03 -8.20
CA ILE A 289 -1.43 -1.84 -9.61
C ILE A 289 -0.07 -2.48 -9.81
N MET A 290 0.12 -3.17 -10.91
CA MET A 290 1.42 -3.64 -11.36
C MET A 290 1.92 -2.70 -12.46
N SER A 291 3.18 -2.26 -12.36
CA SER A 291 3.88 -1.53 -13.42
C SER A 291 5.02 -2.38 -13.95
N LEU A 292 5.17 -2.41 -15.27
CA LEU A 292 6.32 -2.98 -15.94
C LEU A 292 7.24 -1.83 -16.37
N ASP A 293 8.48 -1.84 -15.89
CA ASP A 293 9.53 -0.95 -16.35
C ASP A 293 10.27 -1.61 -17.50
N LEU A 294 10.04 -1.16 -18.73
CA LEU A 294 10.69 -1.71 -19.94
C LEU A 294 12.14 -1.23 -20.09
N LEU A 295 12.56 -0.19 -19.37
CA LEU A 295 13.97 0.26 -19.38
C LEU A 295 14.82 -0.55 -18.42
N GLY A 296 14.30 -0.77 -17.20
CA GLY A 296 15.01 -1.50 -16.15
C GLY A 296 14.63 -3.00 -16.06
N ALA A 297 13.74 -3.49 -16.92
CA ALA A 297 13.24 -4.87 -16.93
C ALA A 297 12.72 -5.34 -15.56
N THR A 298 12.02 -4.45 -14.84
CA THR A 298 11.50 -4.74 -13.50
C THR A 298 9.99 -4.61 -13.41
N ILE A 299 9.38 -5.36 -12.48
CA ILE A 299 7.95 -5.26 -12.16
C ILE A 299 7.80 -4.76 -10.74
N ALA A 300 7.09 -3.64 -10.59
CA ALA A 300 6.74 -3.08 -9.28
C ALA A 300 5.24 -3.25 -8.98
N LYS A 301 4.92 -3.30 -7.67
CA LYS A 301 3.55 -3.39 -7.16
C LYS A 301 3.24 -2.17 -6.33
N HIS A 302 2.11 -1.54 -6.62
CA HIS A 302 1.68 -0.29 -6.02
C HIS A 302 0.37 -0.49 -5.26
N TYR A 303 0.44 -0.50 -3.94
CA TYR A 303 -0.71 -0.72 -3.07
C TYR A 303 -1.73 0.42 -3.19
N LEU A 304 -3.00 0.08 -3.37
CA LEU A 304 -4.11 1.03 -3.43
C LEU A 304 -5.13 0.75 -2.31
N PRO A 305 -5.11 1.51 -1.21
CA PRO A 305 -6.11 1.38 -0.17
C PRO A 305 -7.45 1.99 -0.59
N ARG A 306 -8.55 1.36 -0.19
CA ARG A 306 -9.86 2.00 -0.21
C ARG A 306 -9.88 3.13 0.83
N ARG A 307 -10.23 4.34 0.39
CA ARG A 307 -10.34 5.50 1.27
C ARG A 307 -11.69 5.50 1.96
N PRO A 308 -11.75 5.51 3.32
CA PRO A 308 -13.03 5.55 4.04
C PRO A 308 -13.87 6.79 3.72
N GLN A 309 -13.23 7.92 3.47
CA GLN A 309 -13.82 9.20 3.13
C GLN A 309 -14.06 9.42 1.62
N CYS A 310 -13.82 8.40 0.78
CA CYS A 310 -14.00 8.54 -0.66
C CYS A 310 -15.44 9.00 -1.01
N PRO A 311 -15.63 10.05 -1.82
CA PRO A 311 -16.95 10.55 -2.18
C PRO A 311 -17.78 9.53 -2.98
N ALA A 312 -17.13 8.63 -3.72
CA ALA A 312 -17.81 7.65 -4.57
C ALA A 312 -18.08 6.31 -3.85
N CYS A 313 -17.11 5.76 -3.10
CA CYS A 313 -17.24 4.43 -2.49
C CYS A 313 -17.08 4.40 -0.97
N GLY A 314 -16.80 5.53 -0.33
CA GLY A 314 -16.59 5.63 1.11
C GLY A 314 -17.87 5.61 1.95
N SER A 315 -17.72 5.74 3.26
CA SER A 315 -18.82 5.78 4.20
C SER A 315 -19.51 7.15 4.23
N LYS A 316 -20.81 7.20 3.97
CA LYS A 316 -21.61 8.42 4.12
C LYS A 316 -21.57 8.94 5.56
N LYS A 317 -21.59 8.02 6.56
CA LYS A 317 -21.53 8.37 7.98
C LYS A 317 -20.22 9.09 8.33
N LEU A 318 -19.08 8.62 7.83
CA LEU A 318 -17.78 9.27 8.08
C LEU A 318 -17.66 10.64 7.41
N ARG A 319 -18.34 10.87 6.30
CA ARG A 319 -18.33 12.15 5.58
C ARG A 319 -19.34 13.17 6.07
N ASP A 320 -20.19 12.80 7.03
CA ASP A 320 -21.09 13.76 7.66
C ASP A 320 -20.28 14.66 8.62
N PRO A 321 -20.12 15.94 8.32
CA PRO A 321 -19.37 16.85 9.18
C PRO A 321 -20.07 17.11 10.52
N ARG A 322 -21.34 16.77 10.64
CA ARG A 322 -22.15 16.96 11.85
C ARG A 322 -22.21 15.74 12.75
N ARG A 323 -21.47 14.65 12.40
CA ARG A 323 -21.45 13.47 13.27
C ARG A 323 -20.90 13.83 14.64
N ALA A 324 -21.39 13.16 15.67
CA ALA A 324 -20.90 13.38 17.03
C ALA A 324 -19.41 13.03 17.13
N PRO A 325 -18.58 13.88 17.73
CA PRO A 325 -17.19 13.54 18.05
C PRO A 325 -17.13 12.45 19.12
N VAL A 326 -16.06 11.68 19.13
CA VAL A 326 -15.84 10.58 20.08
C VAL A 326 -14.84 11.01 21.13
N PRO A 327 -15.15 10.92 22.45
CA PRO A 327 -14.20 11.17 23.52
C PRO A 327 -12.94 10.32 23.39
N ILE A 328 -11.81 10.85 23.85
CA ILE A 328 -10.55 10.12 23.89
C ILE A 328 -10.44 9.44 25.25
N GLU A 329 -10.37 8.11 25.24
CA GLU A 329 -10.07 7.30 26.41
C GLU A 329 -8.61 6.84 26.33
N LEU A 330 -7.81 7.21 27.31
CA LEU A 330 -6.39 6.84 27.36
C LEU A 330 -6.21 5.52 28.12
N ALA A 331 -5.42 4.62 27.55
CA ALA A 331 -5.08 3.35 28.14
C ALA A 331 -3.59 3.26 28.49
N ALA A 332 -3.28 2.61 29.61
CA ALA A 332 -1.89 2.31 29.95
C ALA A 332 -1.33 1.30 28.95
N GLY A 333 -0.21 1.63 28.32
CA GLY A 333 0.49 0.78 27.37
C GLY A 333 1.78 0.18 27.90
N ALA A 334 2.14 -1.01 27.47
CA ALA A 334 3.42 -1.62 27.81
C ALA A 334 4.57 -0.95 27.03
N LYS A 335 5.63 -0.59 27.74
CA LYS A 335 6.89 -0.09 27.19
C LYS A 335 7.76 -1.29 26.79
N LEU A 336 7.51 -1.86 25.60
CA LEU A 336 8.13 -3.11 25.17
C LEU A 336 9.53 -2.93 24.58
N VAL A 337 9.79 -1.76 23.99
CA VAL A 337 11.06 -1.46 23.33
C VAL A 337 11.54 -0.09 23.77
N MET A 338 12.80 -0.02 24.20
CA MET A 338 13.52 1.22 24.45
C MET A 338 14.48 1.48 23.29
N THR A 339 14.44 2.66 22.74
CA THR A 339 15.34 3.13 21.68
C THR A 339 15.89 4.50 22.06
N SER A 340 16.86 5.02 21.29
CA SER A 340 17.31 6.42 21.44
C SER A 340 16.18 7.44 21.24
N GLY A 341 15.06 7.05 20.62
CA GLY A 341 13.84 7.87 20.48
C GLY A 341 12.79 7.63 21.59
N GLY A 342 13.17 7.02 22.70
CA GLY A 342 12.29 6.73 23.84
C GLY A 342 11.60 5.36 23.76
N TYR A 343 10.59 5.19 24.61
CA TYR A 343 9.86 3.91 24.70
C TYR A 343 8.80 3.79 23.58
N ARG A 344 8.67 2.58 23.06
CA ARG A 344 7.66 2.23 22.05
C ARG A 344 7.01 0.88 22.35
N SER A 345 5.78 0.71 21.91
CA SER A 345 5.04 -0.57 21.98
C SER A 345 5.48 -1.56 20.92
N ILE A 346 6.07 -1.11 19.82
CA ILE A 346 6.48 -1.93 18.68
C ILE A 346 7.87 -1.49 18.20
N PRO A 347 8.77 -2.45 17.84
CA PRO A 347 10.06 -2.12 17.26
C PRO A 347 9.96 -1.36 15.94
N SER A 348 10.88 -0.42 15.67
CA SER A 348 10.92 0.39 14.44
C SER A 348 10.83 -0.47 13.17
N ARG A 349 11.55 -1.59 13.13
CA ARG A 349 11.48 -2.56 12.02
C ARG A 349 10.08 -3.08 11.74
N ALA A 350 9.29 -3.36 12.77
CA ALA A 350 7.92 -3.84 12.62
C ALA A 350 6.99 -2.73 12.14
N THR A 351 7.18 -1.50 12.62
CA THR A 351 6.46 -0.31 12.14
C THR A 351 6.73 -0.08 10.65
N VAL A 352 7.99 -0.09 10.22
CA VAL A 352 8.36 0.04 8.81
C VAL A 352 7.72 -1.07 7.97
N ALA A 353 7.84 -2.33 8.38
CA ALA A 353 7.26 -3.46 7.66
C ALA A 353 5.73 -3.33 7.46
N ARG A 354 5.03 -2.78 8.44
CA ARG A 354 3.58 -2.55 8.40
C ARG A 354 3.18 -1.45 7.41
N TYR A 355 3.94 -0.36 7.35
CA TYR A 355 3.55 0.86 6.63
C TYR A 355 4.30 1.07 5.32
N ARG A 356 5.38 0.34 5.03
CA ARG A 356 6.17 0.45 3.79
C ARG A 356 5.34 0.26 2.51
N LYS A 357 4.22 -0.45 2.58
CA LYS A 357 3.26 -0.58 1.47
C LYS A 357 2.68 0.77 0.99
N HIS A 358 2.76 1.82 1.81
CA HIS A 358 2.35 3.18 1.46
C HIS A 358 3.45 4.00 0.77
N VAL A 359 4.60 3.39 0.49
CA VAL A 359 5.68 3.97 -0.32
C VAL A 359 5.51 3.50 -1.75
N SER A 360 5.17 4.40 -2.64
CA SER A 360 4.95 4.09 -4.06
C SER A 360 4.93 5.38 -4.90
N PRO A 361 5.66 5.44 -6.02
CA PRO A 361 5.64 6.60 -6.92
C PRO A 361 4.31 6.78 -7.67
N LEU A 362 3.38 5.83 -7.59
CA LEU A 362 2.06 5.93 -8.23
C LEU A 362 0.93 6.19 -7.23
N THR A 363 0.89 5.45 -6.13
CA THR A 363 -0.27 5.42 -5.21
C THR A 363 0.08 5.71 -3.77
N GLY A 364 1.37 5.88 -3.47
CA GLY A 364 1.86 6.08 -2.12
C GLY A 364 1.43 7.40 -1.49
N VAL A 365 1.37 7.44 -0.17
CA VAL A 365 1.45 8.66 0.63
C VAL A 365 2.87 9.24 0.48
N VAL A 366 3.85 8.36 0.49
CA VAL A 366 5.26 8.63 0.22
C VAL A 366 5.57 8.14 -1.18
N SER A 367 6.12 9.00 -2.03
CA SER A 367 6.50 8.62 -3.39
C SER A 367 7.81 7.82 -3.40
N ARG A 368 8.76 8.19 -2.54
CA ARG A 368 10.09 7.59 -2.42
C ARG A 368 10.60 7.70 -0.98
N LEU A 369 11.19 6.64 -0.47
CA LEU A 369 11.81 6.57 0.84
C LEU A 369 13.27 6.13 0.64
N GLU A 370 14.20 7.04 0.91
CA GLU A 370 15.62 6.87 0.61
C GLU A 370 16.49 7.28 1.79
N ARG A 371 17.60 6.58 1.96
CA ARG A 371 18.62 6.94 2.91
C ARG A 371 19.44 8.11 2.32
N ILE A 372 19.66 9.14 3.12
CA ILE A 372 20.60 10.20 2.80
C ILE A 372 21.96 9.71 3.29
N GLU A 373 22.91 9.66 2.37
CA GLU A 373 24.29 9.38 2.75
C GLU A 373 24.83 10.55 3.58
N ALA A 374 25.44 10.22 4.71
CA ALA A 374 26.08 11.17 5.60
C ALA A 374 27.50 10.68 5.87
N ASP A 375 28.42 11.63 6.03
CA ASP A 375 29.83 11.33 6.30
C ASP A 375 30.06 10.72 7.70
N LEU A 376 29.05 10.82 8.60
CA LEU A 376 29.10 10.30 9.96
C LEU A 376 28.33 8.97 10.06
N PRO A 377 29.01 7.83 10.35
CA PRO A 377 28.37 6.51 10.37
C PRO A 377 27.40 6.30 11.53
N LEU A 378 27.48 7.06 12.61
CA LEU A 378 26.62 6.92 13.80
C LEU A 378 25.22 7.54 13.61
N ASN A 379 25.00 8.37 12.60
CA ASN A 379 23.72 8.98 12.36
C ASN A 379 23.18 8.55 10.99
N THR A 380 22.00 7.93 10.99
CA THR A 380 21.34 7.53 9.76
C THR A 380 20.19 8.48 9.47
N ASN A 381 20.32 9.20 8.35
CA ASN A 381 19.33 10.13 7.88
C ASN A 381 18.52 9.52 6.73
N TRP A 382 17.21 9.73 6.75
CA TRP A 382 16.29 9.27 5.72
C TRP A 382 15.41 10.41 5.25
N ARG A 383 15.02 10.36 3.99
CA ARG A 383 14.04 11.26 3.38
C ARG A 383 12.85 10.48 2.86
N ALA A 384 11.67 10.86 3.26
CA ALA A 384 10.40 10.42 2.69
C ALA A 384 9.89 11.52 1.76
N ALA A 385 10.08 11.37 0.46
CA ALA A 385 9.62 12.32 -0.54
C ALA A 385 8.10 12.21 -0.70
N HIS A 386 7.41 13.35 -0.70
CA HIS A 386 5.96 13.41 -0.90
C HIS A 386 5.54 14.74 -1.52
N ASN A 387 4.37 14.78 -2.12
CA ASN A 387 3.72 16.00 -2.55
C ASN A 387 2.35 16.10 -1.87
N PHE A 388 2.26 16.93 -0.84
CA PHE A 388 1.04 17.17 -0.06
C PHE A 388 0.37 18.50 -0.40
N SER A 389 0.97 19.30 -1.28
CA SER A 389 0.39 20.55 -1.74
C SER A 389 -0.98 20.35 -2.37
N ALA A 390 -1.78 21.39 -2.39
CA ALA A 390 -2.95 21.44 -3.25
C ALA A 390 -2.53 21.19 -4.71
N PRO A 391 -3.42 20.67 -5.58
CA PRO A 391 -3.12 20.59 -7.01
C PRO A 391 -2.63 21.93 -7.52
N ALA A 392 -1.47 21.96 -8.17
CA ALA A 392 -0.90 23.18 -8.70
C ALA A 392 -1.75 23.75 -9.86
N GLU A 393 -2.02 25.03 -9.83
CA GLU A 393 -2.72 25.75 -10.87
C GLU A 393 -1.76 26.39 -11.89
N ASN A 394 -0.49 26.53 -11.50
CA ASN A 394 0.57 27.10 -12.31
C ASN A 394 1.92 26.45 -12.02
N VAL A 395 2.95 26.82 -12.79
CA VAL A 395 4.30 26.23 -12.72
C VAL A 395 5.02 26.57 -11.41
N ASP A 396 4.78 27.74 -10.84
CA ASP A 396 5.48 28.18 -9.61
C ASP A 396 4.95 27.41 -8.41
N GLN A 397 3.63 27.22 -8.29
CA GLN A 397 3.02 26.33 -7.30
C GLN A 397 3.48 24.88 -7.49
N LEU A 398 3.62 24.42 -8.74
CA LEU A 398 4.15 23.10 -9.02
C LEU A 398 5.57 22.94 -8.49
N ARG A 399 6.46 23.90 -8.78
CA ARG A 399 7.86 23.88 -8.30
C ARG A 399 7.95 23.86 -6.79
N ALA A 400 7.16 24.69 -6.10
CA ALA A 400 7.11 24.71 -4.64
C ALA A 400 6.66 23.34 -4.07
N GLY A 401 5.72 22.66 -4.71
CA GLY A 401 5.24 21.35 -4.28
C GLY A 401 6.22 20.18 -4.52
N LEU A 402 7.12 20.28 -5.52
CA LEU A 402 8.04 19.20 -5.89
C LEU A 402 9.15 18.95 -4.86
N SER A 403 9.49 19.93 -4.04
CA SER A 403 10.55 19.83 -3.02
C SER A 403 10.09 19.22 -1.69
N GLY A 404 8.80 18.92 -1.56
CA GLY A 404 8.20 18.40 -0.33
C GLY A 404 8.83 17.08 0.14
N GLY A 405 9.07 16.99 1.45
CA GLY A 405 9.61 15.79 2.07
C GLY A 405 9.60 15.88 3.59
N SER A 406 9.55 14.71 4.21
CA SER A 406 9.76 14.53 5.63
C SER A 406 11.10 13.86 5.86
N PHE A 407 11.72 14.14 6.99
CA PHE A 407 13.05 13.66 7.29
C PHE A 407 13.03 12.84 8.58
N GLY A 408 13.82 11.80 8.63
CA GLY A 408 13.98 10.99 9.81
C GLY A 408 15.45 10.77 10.13
N LYS A 409 15.76 10.81 11.40
CA LYS A 409 17.08 10.50 11.92
C LYS A 409 16.99 9.42 13.00
N GLY A 410 18.07 8.69 13.18
CA GLY A 410 18.14 7.68 14.21
C GLY A 410 19.56 7.13 14.38
N SER A 411 19.82 6.54 15.55
CA SER A 411 21.07 5.81 15.81
C SER A 411 21.16 4.50 15.04
N THR A 412 20.05 4.00 14.48
CA THR A 412 20.01 2.85 13.58
C THR A 412 19.28 3.17 12.29
N ALA A 413 19.56 2.42 11.23
CA ALA A 413 18.91 2.59 9.93
C ALA A 413 17.39 2.41 10.02
N GLU A 414 16.92 1.42 10.76
CA GLU A 414 15.49 1.14 10.94
C GLU A 414 14.78 2.26 11.72
N GLN A 415 15.48 2.92 12.64
CA GLN A 415 14.92 4.04 13.39
C GLN A 415 14.80 5.28 12.51
N GLY A 416 15.85 5.62 11.74
CA GLY A 416 15.81 6.72 10.78
C GLY A 416 14.73 6.52 9.71
N GLU A 417 14.63 5.29 9.16
CA GLU A 417 13.60 4.93 8.18
C GLU A 417 12.18 5.07 8.77
N ALA A 418 11.96 4.57 10.00
CA ALA A 418 10.68 4.68 10.68
C ALA A 418 10.30 6.14 10.95
N SER A 419 11.26 6.96 11.40
CA SER A 419 11.05 8.38 11.67
C SER A 419 10.58 9.11 10.41
N ALA A 420 11.32 9.01 9.29
CA ALA A 420 10.95 9.67 8.03
C ALA A 420 9.60 9.22 7.49
N LEU A 421 9.35 7.90 7.48
CA LEU A 421 8.10 7.33 6.99
C LEU A 421 6.90 7.78 7.82
N MET A 422 7.05 7.77 9.15
CA MET A 422 5.93 8.10 10.05
C MET A 422 5.67 9.60 10.12
N GLU A 423 6.70 10.45 10.00
CA GLU A 423 6.49 11.89 9.84
C GLU A 423 5.73 12.22 8.55
N ALA A 424 6.04 11.56 7.44
CA ALA A 424 5.26 11.75 6.21
C ALA A 424 3.79 11.31 6.36
N ILE A 425 3.52 10.24 7.09
CA ILE A 425 2.14 9.79 7.38
C ILE A 425 1.44 10.79 8.32
N GLU A 426 2.13 11.33 9.30
CA GLU A 426 1.67 12.38 10.19
C GLU A 426 1.24 13.62 9.39
N ARG A 427 2.13 14.15 8.55
CA ARG A 427 1.83 15.30 7.68
C ARG A 427 0.63 15.05 6.79
N TYR A 428 0.56 13.86 6.17
CA TYR A 428 -0.60 13.46 5.38
C TYR A 428 -1.90 13.43 6.19
N SER A 429 -1.84 12.99 7.44
CA SER A 429 -2.99 12.88 8.33
C SER A 429 -3.53 14.25 8.77
N GLY A 430 -2.68 15.29 8.79
CA GLY A 430 -3.07 16.66 9.06
C GLY A 430 -3.73 17.40 7.88
N ILE A 431 -3.73 16.81 6.68
CA ILE A 431 -4.35 17.43 5.51
C ILE A 431 -5.87 17.30 5.59
N TYR A 432 -6.59 18.38 5.31
CA TYR A 432 -8.03 18.35 5.19
C TYR A 432 -8.50 17.40 4.08
N GLN A 433 -9.37 16.45 4.42
CA GLN A 433 -9.86 15.39 3.53
C GLN A 433 -11.36 15.53 3.20
N GLY A 434 -12.08 16.42 3.90
CA GLY A 434 -13.50 16.66 3.72
C GLY A 434 -14.43 15.84 4.63
N ASP A 435 -13.85 14.95 5.45
CA ASP A 435 -14.57 14.12 6.42
C ASP A 435 -14.43 14.59 7.87
N GLU A 436 -13.73 15.68 8.11
CA GLU A 436 -13.51 16.24 9.44
C GLU A 436 -14.81 16.78 10.03
N ILE A 437 -15.00 16.53 11.34
CA ILE A 437 -16.16 17.04 12.09
C ILE A 437 -16.03 18.55 12.20
N ARG A 438 -17.08 19.29 11.84
CA ARG A 438 -17.10 20.73 11.95
C ARG A 438 -18.51 21.30 12.01
N VAL A 439 -18.61 22.47 12.61
CA VAL A 439 -19.84 23.25 12.71
C VAL A 439 -19.56 24.67 12.24
N ARG A 440 -20.49 25.28 11.49
CA ARG A 440 -20.36 26.66 11.02
C ARG A 440 -21.08 27.58 11.98
N ARG A 441 -20.33 28.42 12.71
CA ARG A 441 -20.83 29.31 13.79
C ARG A 441 -19.98 30.57 13.90
N ARG A 442 -20.51 31.58 14.59
CA ARG A 442 -19.73 32.68 15.15
C ARG A 442 -19.16 32.26 16.50
N PHE A 443 -18.06 32.88 16.92
CA PHE A 443 -17.54 32.63 18.28
C PHE A 443 -18.58 32.92 19.35
N THR A 444 -19.36 34.02 19.18
CA THR A 444 -20.42 34.45 20.10
C THR A 444 -21.60 33.47 20.22
N ASP A 445 -21.73 32.53 19.30
CA ASP A 445 -22.81 31.52 19.33
C ASP A 445 -22.47 30.30 20.20
N PHE A 446 -21.25 30.23 20.71
CA PHE A 446 -20.85 29.15 21.62
C PHE A 446 -21.12 29.50 23.07
N PRO A 447 -21.48 28.53 23.93
CA PRO A 447 -21.46 28.70 25.37
C PRO A 447 -20.07 29.15 25.85
N ALA A 448 -20.03 29.92 26.94
CA ALA A 448 -18.76 30.40 27.49
C ALA A 448 -17.79 29.24 27.81
N GLY A 449 -16.59 29.30 27.28
CA GLY A 449 -15.52 28.30 27.47
C GLY A 449 -15.60 27.06 26.57
N ASP A 450 -16.58 26.95 25.66
CA ASP A 450 -16.65 25.84 24.69
C ASP A 450 -15.82 26.12 23.46
N ALA A 451 -15.69 27.36 23.01
CA ALA A 451 -14.77 27.73 21.93
C ALA A 451 -13.53 28.44 22.49
N ILE A 452 -12.41 28.21 21.89
CA ILE A 452 -11.11 28.81 22.21
C ILE A 452 -10.86 29.91 21.19
N LEU A 453 -10.54 31.13 21.64
CA LEU A 453 -10.15 32.19 20.72
C LEU A 453 -8.83 31.87 20.05
N PRO A 454 -8.68 32.13 18.75
CA PRO A 454 -7.43 31.82 18.02
C PRO A 454 -6.19 32.38 18.72
N ASN A 455 -6.25 33.60 19.25
CA ASN A 455 -5.10 34.20 19.91
C ASN A 455 -4.78 33.61 21.30
N GLU A 456 -5.66 32.81 21.89
CA GLU A 456 -5.32 32.05 23.09
C GLU A 456 -4.33 30.92 22.83
N VAL A 457 -4.17 30.49 21.56
CA VAL A 457 -3.22 29.47 21.12
C VAL A 457 -2.11 30.05 20.23
N LEU A 458 -2.35 31.14 19.49
CA LEU A 458 -1.36 31.78 18.63
C LEU A 458 -0.45 32.77 19.38
N LEU A 459 -0.96 33.35 20.47
CA LEU A 459 -0.21 34.21 21.41
C LEU A 459 0.42 35.47 20.78
N PHE A 460 -0.12 36.00 19.68
CA PHE A 460 0.32 37.29 19.15
C PHE A 460 0.09 38.40 20.13
N SER A 461 1.09 39.25 20.30
CA SER A 461 1.01 40.45 21.13
C SER A 461 0.29 41.60 20.42
N ASP A 462 -0.25 42.55 21.16
CA ASP A 462 -0.86 43.77 20.60
C ASP A 462 0.17 44.55 19.74
N ALA A 463 1.46 44.48 20.07
CA ALA A 463 2.52 45.10 19.28
C ALA A 463 2.65 44.47 17.90
N GLN A 464 2.60 43.13 17.79
CA GLN A 464 2.65 42.42 16.52
C GLN A 464 1.43 42.73 15.64
N TYR A 465 0.24 42.79 16.21
CA TYR A 465 -0.98 43.22 15.50
C TYR A 465 -0.91 44.65 14.96
N ARG A 466 -0.21 45.56 15.69
CA ARG A 466 0.00 46.95 15.23
C ARG A 466 1.10 47.11 14.19
N LEU A 467 2.08 46.21 14.18
CA LEU A 467 3.24 46.29 13.32
C LEU A 467 3.00 45.72 11.91
N GLN A 468 1.73 45.38 11.54
CA GLN A 468 1.39 44.80 10.24
C GLN A 468 2.35 45.29 9.15
N ALA A 469 3.46 44.56 9.00
CA ALA A 469 4.44 44.88 7.97
C ALA A 469 3.79 44.57 6.61
N PRO A 470 3.95 45.44 5.60
CA PRO A 470 3.54 45.09 4.25
C PRO A 470 4.25 43.81 3.85
N PRO A 471 3.67 42.96 3.01
CA PRO A 471 4.29 41.73 2.56
C PRO A 471 5.62 42.10 1.89
N SER A 472 6.71 41.99 2.64
CA SER A 472 8.05 42.01 2.09
C SER A 472 8.23 40.67 1.35
N ASN A 473 9.12 40.64 0.35
CA ASN A 473 9.52 39.45 -0.39
C ASN A 473 10.18 38.35 0.49
N SER A 474 9.92 38.35 1.78
CA SER A 474 10.42 37.36 2.74
C SER A 474 9.41 36.21 2.88
N ASP A 475 9.92 35.00 3.05
CA ASP A 475 9.14 33.78 3.34
C ASP A 475 8.44 33.84 4.73
N GLU A 476 8.34 34.99 5.35
CA GLU A 476 7.71 35.20 6.65
C GLU A 476 6.19 35.25 6.49
N MET A 477 5.52 34.43 7.27
CA MET A 477 4.05 34.44 7.36
C MET A 477 3.62 35.77 8.01
N PRO A 478 2.75 36.55 7.37
CA PRO A 478 2.28 37.81 7.94
C PRO A 478 1.48 37.55 9.22
N THR A 479 1.57 38.47 10.20
CA THR A 479 0.69 38.43 11.36
C THR A 479 -0.76 38.54 10.89
N PRO A 480 -1.64 37.61 11.23
CA PRO A 480 -3.04 37.67 10.82
C PRO A 480 -3.74 38.90 11.42
N ASP A 481 -4.83 39.32 10.80
CA ASP A 481 -5.70 40.34 11.40
C ASP A 481 -6.27 39.85 12.73
N PRO A 482 -6.54 40.77 13.68
CA PRO A 482 -7.24 40.44 14.92
C PRO A 482 -8.56 39.71 14.61
N PHE A 483 -8.82 38.62 15.32
CA PHE A 483 -9.99 37.80 15.06
C PHE A 483 -11.30 38.52 15.41
N ASP A 484 -12.15 38.70 14.41
CA ASP A 484 -13.51 39.20 14.60
C ASP A 484 -14.44 38.09 15.10
N ARG A 485 -14.90 38.19 16.33
CA ARG A 485 -15.78 37.21 16.99
C ARG A 485 -17.16 37.07 16.34
N SER A 486 -17.55 38.00 15.48
CA SER A 486 -18.83 37.99 14.75
C SER A 486 -18.76 37.26 13.43
N VAL A 487 -17.58 36.88 12.95
CA VAL A 487 -17.40 36.19 11.67
C VAL A 487 -17.90 34.74 11.73
N LEU A 488 -18.63 34.34 10.70
CA LEU A 488 -19.17 33.00 10.54
C LEU A 488 -18.13 32.10 9.86
N ILE A 489 -17.46 31.25 10.64
CA ILE A 489 -16.44 30.29 10.15
C ILE A 489 -16.76 28.87 10.59
N ASP A 490 -16.00 27.90 10.05
CA ASP A 490 -16.08 26.51 10.48
C ASP A 490 -15.18 26.26 11.70
N TRP A 491 -15.72 25.55 12.67
CA TRP A 491 -15.08 25.15 13.93
C TRP A 491 -15.06 23.63 14.03
N SER A 492 -13.93 23.07 14.40
CA SER A 492 -13.79 21.63 14.63
C SER A 492 -13.60 21.31 16.12
N PRO A 493 -14.22 20.22 16.62
CA PRO A 493 -14.06 19.82 18.00
C PRO A 493 -12.66 19.26 18.25
N VAL A 494 -12.07 19.67 19.38
CA VAL A 494 -10.84 19.15 19.95
C VAL A 494 -11.12 18.61 21.35
N TRP A 495 -10.49 17.50 21.73
CA TRP A 495 -10.65 16.93 23.06
C TRP A 495 -9.67 17.57 24.03
N SER A 496 -10.17 18.24 25.07
CA SER A 496 -9.34 18.75 26.16
C SER A 496 -9.01 17.62 27.13
N LEU A 497 -7.74 17.20 27.15
CA LEU A 497 -7.27 16.16 28.09
C LEU A 497 -7.36 16.63 29.55
N ARG A 498 -7.26 17.96 29.81
CA ARG A 498 -7.35 18.54 31.12
C ARG A 498 -8.81 18.58 31.63
N ASP A 499 -9.72 19.00 30.74
CA ASP A 499 -11.11 19.30 31.14
C ASP A 499 -12.06 18.13 30.84
N GLU A 500 -11.53 17.07 30.19
CA GLU A 500 -12.25 15.85 29.75
C GLU A 500 -13.55 16.16 29.00
N ARG A 501 -13.50 17.17 28.11
CA ARG A 501 -14.62 17.60 27.28
C ARG A 501 -14.16 18.13 25.93
N PHE A 502 -15.10 18.23 25.00
CA PHE A 502 -14.83 18.87 23.71
C PHE A 502 -14.81 20.38 23.87
N LYS A 503 -13.83 20.99 23.20
CA LYS A 503 -13.77 22.42 22.90
C LYS A 503 -13.68 22.60 21.39
N TYR A 504 -13.85 23.81 20.90
CA TYR A 504 -13.84 24.10 19.47
C TYR A 504 -12.73 25.09 19.15
N LEU A 505 -11.97 24.75 18.08
CA LEU A 505 -11.01 25.64 17.44
C LEU A 505 -11.39 25.85 15.98
N PRO A 506 -11.00 26.97 15.35
CA PRO A 506 -11.19 27.17 13.92
C PRO A 506 -10.61 25.99 13.12
N THR A 507 -11.38 25.48 12.17
CA THR A 507 -10.97 24.32 11.35
C THR A 507 -9.67 24.60 10.60
N SER A 508 -9.45 25.85 10.16
CA SER A 508 -8.23 26.29 9.47
C SER A 508 -6.96 26.25 10.33
N LEU A 509 -7.07 26.31 11.66
CA LEU A 509 -5.95 26.12 12.59
C LEU A 509 -5.55 24.65 12.77
N LEU A 510 -6.43 23.71 12.43
CA LEU A 510 -6.24 22.29 12.74
C LEU A 510 -5.83 21.47 11.53
N TYR A 511 -6.21 21.91 10.32
CA TYR A 511 -6.03 21.10 9.11
C TYR A 511 -5.36 21.88 8.00
N PHE A 512 -4.27 21.31 7.45
CA PHE A 512 -3.57 21.88 6.32
C PHE A 512 -4.46 21.98 5.07
N PHE A 513 -4.32 23.07 4.34
CA PHE A 513 -5.04 23.33 3.08
C PHE A 513 -6.57 23.36 3.24
N TYR A 514 -7.06 23.59 4.44
CA TYR A 514 -8.47 23.86 4.61
C TYR A 514 -8.82 25.23 4.05
N ASN A 515 -9.86 25.30 3.21
CA ASN A 515 -10.40 26.54 2.67
C ASN A 515 -11.92 26.54 2.89
N ASP A 516 -12.44 27.54 3.57
CA ASP A 516 -13.86 27.70 3.88
C ASP A 516 -14.67 28.32 2.73
N GLY A 517 -14.00 28.66 1.61
CA GLY A 517 -14.60 29.32 0.45
C GLY A 517 -14.86 30.82 0.63
N SER A 518 -14.46 31.42 1.75
CA SER A 518 -14.67 32.87 2.02
C SER A 518 -13.65 33.76 1.28
N GLY A 519 -12.57 33.19 0.76
CA GLY A 519 -11.44 33.92 0.20
C GLY A 519 -10.62 34.69 1.23
N ARG A 520 -10.84 34.45 2.53
CA ARG A 520 -10.10 35.04 3.63
C ARG A 520 -9.24 33.97 4.32
N ASP A 521 -7.94 34.13 4.29
CA ASP A 521 -7.00 33.32 5.05
C ASP A 521 -6.86 33.90 6.46
N HIS A 522 -7.75 33.46 7.36
CA HIS A 522 -7.69 33.95 8.75
C HIS A 522 -6.56 33.30 9.54
N PHE A 523 -6.28 32.02 9.30
CA PHE A 523 -5.30 31.24 10.07
C PHE A 523 -4.75 30.09 9.22
N HIS A 524 -3.50 29.74 9.51
CA HIS A 524 -2.85 28.59 8.87
C HIS A 524 -2.53 27.53 9.92
N ALA A 525 -2.84 26.29 9.60
CA ALA A 525 -2.39 25.16 10.40
C ALA A 525 -0.87 24.99 10.23
N ASP A 526 -0.19 24.75 11.34
CA ASP A 526 1.21 24.35 11.34
C ASP A 526 1.38 22.94 11.90
N SER A 527 2.62 22.46 11.94
CA SER A 527 2.91 21.10 12.39
C SER A 527 3.37 21.00 13.84
N ASN A 528 3.45 22.09 14.57
CA ASN A 528 3.87 22.06 15.97
C ASN A 528 2.88 21.25 16.81
N GLY A 529 3.39 20.22 17.50
CA GLY A 529 2.57 19.30 18.28
C GLY A 529 1.86 18.23 17.47
N CYS A 530 2.08 18.15 16.15
CA CYS A 530 1.65 17.00 15.35
C CYS A 530 2.58 15.82 15.60
N ALA A 531 2.02 14.62 15.77
CA ALA A 531 2.85 13.44 15.99
C ALA A 531 2.19 12.16 15.50
N ALA A 532 3.02 11.20 15.10
CA ALA A 532 2.63 9.83 14.82
C ALA A 532 3.11 8.88 15.92
N GLY A 533 2.32 7.86 16.21
CA GLY A 533 2.65 6.79 17.16
C GLY A 533 2.09 5.45 16.71
N ASN A 534 2.55 4.37 17.30
CA ASN A 534 1.95 3.04 17.08
C ASN A 534 0.62 2.89 17.82
N THR A 535 0.40 3.72 18.84
CA THR A 535 -0.85 3.89 19.58
C THR A 535 -1.20 5.37 19.67
N LEU A 536 -2.44 5.67 20.06
CA LEU A 536 -2.90 7.04 20.27
C LEU A 536 -2.09 7.72 21.38
N GLU A 537 -1.81 7.00 22.46
CA GLU A 537 -1.05 7.50 23.62
C GLU A 537 0.40 7.83 23.23
N GLU A 538 1.05 7.01 22.42
CA GLU A 538 2.39 7.32 21.88
C GLU A 538 2.38 8.62 21.07
N ALA A 539 1.36 8.80 20.20
CA ALA A 539 1.23 10.02 19.41
C ALA A 539 0.98 11.25 20.30
N ILE A 540 0.11 11.15 21.30
CA ILE A 540 -0.18 12.24 22.25
C ILE A 540 1.07 12.64 23.02
N VAL A 541 1.80 11.68 23.58
CA VAL A 541 3.05 11.96 24.33
C VAL A 541 4.09 12.62 23.43
N GLN A 542 4.27 12.11 22.20
CA GLN A 542 5.23 12.68 21.26
C GLN A 542 4.86 14.11 20.85
N GLY A 543 3.59 14.37 20.53
CA GLY A 543 3.12 15.71 20.18
C GLY A 543 3.22 16.69 21.34
N PHE A 544 2.93 16.25 22.57
CA PHE A 544 3.11 17.07 23.77
C PHE A 544 4.58 17.43 24.00
N LEU A 545 5.47 16.46 23.90
CA LEU A 545 6.91 16.70 24.08
C LEU A 545 7.47 17.63 23.00
N GLU A 546 7.00 17.52 21.76
CA GLU A 546 7.37 18.46 20.70
C GLU A 546 6.89 19.89 21.01
N LEU A 547 5.67 20.08 21.49
CA LEU A 547 5.21 21.40 21.90
C LEU A 547 6.07 21.99 23.03
N VAL A 548 6.47 21.20 24.02
CA VAL A 548 7.37 21.63 25.09
C VAL A 548 8.75 22.02 24.54
N GLU A 549 9.28 21.23 23.59
CA GLU A 549 10.54 21.54 22.89
C GLU A 549 10.44 22.89 22.15
N ARG A 550 9.39 23.06 21.34
CA ARG A 550 9.19 24.26 20.50
C ARG A 550 8.99 25.52 21.35
N ASP A 551 8.19 25.43 22.41
CA ASP A 551 7.99 26.53 23.34
C ASP A 551 9.29 26.93 24.05
N SER A 552 10.02 25.96 24.58
CA SER A 552 11.30 26.19 25.23
C SER A 552 12.35 26.79 24.28
N TYR A 553 12.40 26.27 23.03
CA TYR A 553 13.30 26.80 21.99
C TYR A 553 12.93 28.22 21.61
N ALA A 554 11.65 28.52 21.41
CA ALA A 554 11.18 29.87 21.06
C ALA A 554 11.50 30.87 22.17
N ILE A 555 11.25 30.53 23.43
CA ILE A 555 11.60 31.38 24.58
C ILE A 555 13.12 31.66 24.58
N TRP A 556 13.94 30.65 24.42
CA TRP A 556 15.39 30.79 24.41
C TRP A 556 15.87 31.64 23.23
N TRP A 557 15.45 31.35 22.03
CA TRP A 557 15.93 31.96 20.78
C TRP A 557 15.50 33.43 20.66
N TYR A 558 14.19 33.69 20.76
CA TYR A 558 13.67 35.05 20.54
C TYR A 558 14.03 36.02 21.66
N ASN A 559 14.14 35.54 22.89
CA ASN A 559 14.53 36.38 24.01
C ASN A 559 16.07 36.41 24.23
N ARG A 560 16.84 35.68 23.44
CA ARG A 560 18.30 35.59 23.55
C ARG A 560 18.77 35.24 24.97
N VAL A 561 18.09 34.31 25.61
CA VAL A 561 18.33 33.95 27.01
C VAL A 561 19.65 33.20 27.11
N GLN A 562 20.59 33.72 27.89
CA GLN A 562 21.83 32.99 28.17
C GLN A 562 21.52 31.73 29.01
N ARG A 563 22.04 30.60 28.59
CA ARG A 563 21.95 29.32 29.29
C ARG A 563 23.35 28.71 29.42
N PRO A 564 23.62 27.98 30.52
CA PRO A 564 24.85 27.24 30.65
C PRO A 564 25.00 26.18 29.53
N ALA A 565 26.21 25.90 29.12
CA ALA A 565 26.49 24.80 28.22
C ALA A 565 26.13 23.45 28.88
N VAL A 566 25.68 22.52 28.08
CA VAL A 566 25.44 21.14 28.53
C VAL A 566 26.79 20.39 28.51
N ASP A 567 27.21 19.92 29.67
CA ASP A 567 28.38 19.03 29.77
C ASP A 567 27.99 17.63 29.30
N LEU A 568 28.36 17.29 28.07
CA LEU A 568 28.06 16.01 27.47
C LEU A 568 28.80 14.84 28.17
N GLY A 569 29.89 15.13 28.90
CA GLY A 569 30.63 14.13 29.67
C GLY A 569 29.88 13.58 30.89
N GLN A 570 28.80 14.28 31.32
CA GLN A 570 27.95 13.81 32.42
C GLN A 570 26.95 12.74 32.00
N PHE A 571 26.76 12.51 30.68
CA PHE A 571 25.87 11.47 30.19
C PHE A 571 26.61 10.14 30.09
N ASP A 572 26.16 9.16 30.88
CA ASP A 572 26.65 7.77 30.76
C ASP A 572 25.94 7.04 29.60
N ASP A 573 26.20 7.53 28.38
CA ASP A 573 25.63 6.97 27.17
C ASP A 573 26.74 6.73 26.14
N SER A 574 26.87 5.49 25.66
CA SER A 574 27.91 5.12 24.70
C SER A 574 27.76 5.83 23.38
N TYR A 575 26.52 6.04 22.91
CA TYR A 575 26.27 6.75 21.67
C TYR A 575 26.76 8.22 21.72
N VAL A 576 26.52 8.90 22.84
CA VAL A 576 26.99 10.28 23.03
C VAL A 576 28.52 10.34 22.99
N ARG A 577 29.21 9.40 23.68
CA ARG A 577 30.67 9.32 23.66
C ARG A 577 31.24 9.03 22.27
N ASP A 578 30.65 8.05 21.57
CA ASP A 578 31.07 7.67 20.24
C ASP A 578 30.86 8.82 19.24
N LEU A 579 29.74 9.55 19.35
CA LEU A 579 29.45 10.72 18.54
C LEU A 579 30.45 11.86 18.80
N GLN A 580 30.78 12.15 20.06
CA GLN A 580 31.80 13.15 20.41
C GLN A 580 33.17 12.79 19.81
N SER A 581 33.56 11.50 19.90
CA SER A 581 34.84 11.05 19.32
C SER A 581 34.87 11.23 17.80
N GLN A 582 33.80 10.87 17.09
CA GLN A 582 33.70 11.04 15.64
C GLN A 582 33.69 12.50 15.22
N LEU A 583 32.97 13.36 15.93
CA LEU A 583 32.99 14.80 15.65
C LEU A 583 34.36 15.41 15.88
N ALA A 584 35.10 14.97 16.90
CA ALA A 584 36.47 15.42 17.14
C ALA A 584 37.45 14.98 16.04
N GLU A 585 37.24 13.84 15.40
CA GLU A 585 38.03 13.33 14.28
C GLU A 585 37.77 14.08 12.98
N THR A 586 36.59 14.65 12.80
CA THR A 586 36.20 15.37 11.58
C THR A 586 36.57 16.86 11.62
N GLY A 587 36.96 17.41 12.75
CA GLY A 587 37.35 18.83 12.96
C GLY A 587 36.16 19.66 13.41
#